data_88e04228816054710de95fde00bfa968
#
_entry.id   88e04228816054710de95fde00bfa968
#
_cell.length_a   1.000
_cell.length_b   1.000
_cell.length_c   1.000
_cell.angle_alpha   90.00
_cell.angle_beta   90.00
_cell.angle_gamma   90.00
#
_symmetry.space_group_name_H-M   'P 1'
#
loop_
_entity.id
_entity.type
_entity.pdbx_description
1 polymer ?
#
loop_
_entity_poly.entity_id
_entity_poly.type
_entity_poly.pdbx_seq_one_letter_code
_entity_poly.pdbx_strand_id
1 'polypeptide(L)'
;MSFADLKKQSKLGSLTQKLVKEVEKMNNNGGSSGDDRLWKLECDKSGNGYAVIRFLPAPNGEDLPFVKLYSHAFQGPGGWYIENSLTTLGQKDPVSEYNSLLWNNGTDAGKDAARKQKRKLTYVANIYVVKDPANPSNEGRAMLYKFGKKIFDKITAAMQPEFEDEEAIDPFDFWQGANFKLKAKNVAGYRNYDSSEFAAQSALLDDDDAMEAIWKKQYSLQEFVAADQFKDYDVLKKRLDSVLGNKNTPRYQEEDLENESEGRGVAPAVTSTPGDFNAEDITQTKSSTEDTDDDALAYFARLAEE
;
A
#
# COMPACT_ATOMS: atom_id res chain seq x y z
N MET A 1 -36.25 -27.59 6.43
CA MET A 1 -36.45 -26.92 7.75
C MET A 1 -37.91 -26.96 8.09
N SER A 2 -38.29 -27.55 9.23
CA SER A 2 -39.67 -27.62 9.70
C SER A 2 -40.01 -26.33 10.47
N PHE A 3 -41.31 -25.94 10.47
CA PHE A 3 -41.80 -24.77 11.22
C PHE A 3 -41.51 -24.89 12.73
N ALA A 4 -41.38 -26.11 13.24
CA ALA A 4 -40.98 -26.40 14.61
C ALA A 4 -39.49 -26.06 14.88
N ASP A 5 -38.61 -26.14 13.86
CA ASP A 5 -37.21 -25.77 13.93
C ASP A 5 -37.04 -24.25 13.93
N LEU A 6 -37.87 -23.53 13.18
CA LEU A 6 -37.96 -22.07 13.20
C LEU A 6 -38.36 -21.54 14.59
N LYS A 7 -39.28 -22.22 15.27
CA LYS A 7 -39.76 -21.85 16.62
C LYS A 7 -38.69 -22.11 17.71
N LYS A 8 -37.80 -23.08 17.49
CA LYS A 8 -36.63 -23.33 18.39
C LYS A 8 -35.47 -22.34 18.16
N GLN A 9 -35.34 -21.81 16.95
CA GLN A 9 -34.37 -20.78 16.61
C GLN A 9 -34.79 -19.36 17.02
N SER A 10 -36.03 -19.15 17.40
CA SER A 10 -36.57 -17.84 17.83
C SER A 10 -36.15 -17.45 19.26
N LYS A 11 -35.08 -18.01 19.81
CA LYS A 11 -34.38 -17.39 20.95
C LYS A 11 -33.72 -16.12 20.47
N LEU A 12 -34.40 -15.01 20.70
CA LEU A 12 -34.16 -13.65 20.26
C LEU A 12 -32.69 -13.16 20.38
N GLY A 13 -31.90 -13.75 21.23
CA GLY A 13 -30.52 -13.33 21.47
C GLY A 13 -29.51 -13.71 20.39
N SER A 14 -29.66 -14.87 19.74
CA SER A 14 -28.65 -15.32 18.78
C SER A 14 -28.84 -14.76 17.37
N LEU A 15 -30.09 -14.52 16.99
CA LEU A 15 -30.44 -13.91 15.69
C LEU A 15 -30.15 -12.41 15.72
N THR A 16 -30.46 -11.73 16.81
CA THR A 16 -30.14 -10.31 17.01
C THR A 16 -28.63 -10.09 17.05
N GLN A 17 -27.85 -10.95 17.71
CA GLN A 17 -26.40 -10.86 17.68
C GLN A 17 -25.79 -11.12 16.30
N LYS A 18 -26.36 -12.04 15.51
CA LYS A 18 -25.94 -12.26 14.12
C LYS A 18 -26.32 -11.10 13.22
N LEU A 19 -27.53 -10.54 13.38
CA LEU A 19 -27.96 -9.35 12.66
C LEU A 19 -27.17 -8.11 13.04
N VAL A 20 -26.86 -7.90 14.32
CA VAL A 20 -26.00 -6.80 14.75
C VAL A 20 -24.60 -6.95 14.16
N LYS A 21 -24.01 -8.15 14.19
CA LYS A 21 -22.72 -8.41 13.53
C LYS A 21 -22.75 -8.20 12.01
N GLU A 22 -23.86 -8.55 11.35
CA GLU A 22 -24.02 -8.36 9.91
C GLU A 22 -24.27 -6.88 9.57
N VAL A 23 -25.05 -6.16 10.38
CA VAL A 23 -25.24 -4.70 10.28
C VAL A 23 -23.96 -3.94 10.58
N GLU A 24 -23.15 -4.38 11.57
CA GLU A 24 -21.82 -3.83 11.81
C GLU A 24 -20.87 -4.09 10.62
N LYS A 25 -20.93 -5.26 9.99
CA LYS A 25 -20.19 -5.53 8.73
C LYS A 25 -20.69 -4.65 7.58
N MET A 26 -21.99 -4.46 7.42
CA MET A 26 -22.55 -3.59 6.39
C MET A 26 -22.23 -2.11 6.64
N ASN A 27 -22.25 -1.65 7.88
CA ASN A 27 -21.85 -0.29 8.23
C ASN A 27 -20.33 -0.06 8.09
N ASN A 28 -19.51 -1.10 8.27
CA ASN A 28 -18.08 -1.05 7.98
C ASN A 28 -17.76 -1.16 6.48
N ASN A 29 -18.70 -1.64 5.63
CA ASN A 29 -18.53 -1.65 4.18
C ASN A 29 -18.82 -0.29 3.50
N GLY A 30 -19.27 0.71 4.24
CA GLY A 30 -19.52 2.06 3.72
C GLY A 30 -18.33 3.03 3.78
N GLY A 31 -17.21 2.62 4.36
CA GLY A 31 -15.92 3.32 4.29
C GLY A 31 -14.90 2.30 3.83
N SER A 32 -14.01 2.64 2.91
CA SER A 32 -12.87 1.83 2.48
C SER A 32 -12.43 0.92 3.62
N SER A 33 -12.85 -0.36 3.59
CA SER A 33 -12.41 -1.38 4.52
C SER A 33 -10.92 -1.54 4.31
N GLY A 34 -10.13 -0.78 5.06
CA GLY A 34 -8.70 -0.93 5.07
C GLY A 34 -8.40 -2.39 5.43
N ASP A 35 -7.47 -3.01 4.74
CA ASP A 35 -7.00 -4.34 5.10
C ASP A 35 -6.53 -4.31 6.56
N ASP A 36 -7.26 -4.97 7.46
CA ASP A 36 -6.98 -4.99 8.91
C ASP A 36 -5.62 -5.62 9.24
N ARG A 37 -5.00 -6.29 8.26
CA ARG A 37 -3.63 -6.81 8.35
C ARG A 37 -2.58 -5.71 8.20
N LEU A 38 -2.96 -4.57 7.57
CA LEU A 38 -2.05 -3.47 7.29
C LEU A 38 -1.93 -2.54 8.50
N TRP A 39 -0.73 -2.50 9.05
CA TRP A 39 -0.38 -1.50 10.05
C TRP A 39 -0.01 -0.16 9.40
N LYS A 40 -0.46 0.92 10.01
CA LYS A 40 -0.12 2.30 9.62
C LYS A 40 0.34 3.07 10.84
N LEU A 41 1.39 3.87 10.69
CA LEU A 41 1.79 4.80 11.72
C LEU A 41 0.76 5.92 11.84
N GLU A 42 0.10 6.02 12.99
CA GLU A 42 -0.74 7.17 13.28
C GLU A 42 0.10 8.36 13.72
N CYS A 43 -0.30 9.53 13.25
CA CYS A 43 0.34 10.80 13.57
C CYS A 43 -0.65 11.69 14.33
N ASP A 44 -0.11 12.53 15.20
CA ASP A 44 -0.87 13.57 15.88
C ASP A 44 -1.33 14.69 14.90
N LYS A 45 -2.08 15.66 15.42
CA LYS A 45 -2.56 16.81 14.64
C LYS A 45 -1.44 17.66 14.05
N SER A 46 -0.23 17.54 14.56
CA SER A 46 0.97 18.24 14.07
C SER A 46 1.71 17.43 13.02
N GLY A 47 1.25 16.21 12.72
CA GLY A 47 1.88 15.30 11.76
C GLY A 47 3.07 14.51 12.34
N ASN A 48 3.24 14.50 13.67
CA ASN A 48 4.28 13.72 14.33
C ASN A 48 3.74 12.34 14.71
N GLY A 49 4.53 11.31 14.44
CA GLY A 49 4.21 9.94 14.81
C GLY A 49 5.44 9.18 15.32
N TYR A 50 5.23 8.23 16.21
CA TYR A 50 6.28 7.40 16.77
C TYR A 50 5.77 5.99 17.02
N ALA A 51 6.55 5.01 16.57
CA ALA A 51 6.37 3.61 16.92
C ALA A 51 7.71 2.89 16.92
N VAL A 52 7.78 1.73 17.55
CA VAL A 52 8.90 0.80 17.45
C VAL A 52 8.39 -0.47 16.80
N ILE A 53 9.00 -0.84 15.70
CA ILE A 53 8.68 -2.05 14.95
C ILE A 53 9.92 -2.90 14.76
N ARG A 54 9.75 -4.18 14.50
CA ARG A 54 10.79 -5.08 14.05
C ARG A 54 10.38 -5.64 12.69
N PHE A 55 11.24 -5.52 11.69
CA PHE A 55 11.06 -6.23 10.42
C PHE A 55 11.24 -7.72 10.66
N LEU A 56 10.43 -8.53 9.98
CA LEU A 56 10.44 -9.97 10.14
C LEU A 56 11.12 -10.64 8.95
N PRO A 57 11.73 -11.83 9.12
CA PRO A 57 12.30 -12.59 8.01
C PRO A 57 11.24 -12.99 6.99
N ALA A 58 11.68 -13.63 5.90
CA ALA A 58 10.76 -14.10 4.87
C ALA A 58 9.69 -15.06 5.45
N PRO A 59 8.42 -14.91 5.03
CA PRO A 59 7.37 -15.85 5.40
C PRO A 59 7.67 -17.25 4.91
N ASN A 60 7.03 -18.24 5.53
CA ASN A 60 7.23 -19.64 5.16
C ASN A 60 6.92 -19.87 3.67
N GLY A 61 7.89 -20.40 2.93
CA GLY A 61 7.79 -20.70 1.50
C GLY A 61 8.09 -19.51 0.58
N GLU A 62 8.54 -18.38 1.13
CA GLU A 62 8.97 -17.21 0.36
C GLU A 62 10.47 -16.94 0.57
N ASP A 63 11.15 -16.45 -0.47
CA ASP A 63 12.61 -16.25 -0.45
C ASP A 63 13.02 -14.87 0.10
N LEU A 64 12.12 -13.88 0.01
CA LEU A 64 12.44 -12.50 0.37
C LEU A 64 11.52 -12.00 1.49
N PRO A 65 12.05 -11.19 2.43
CA PRO A 65 11.29 -10.61 3.53
C PRO A 65 10.46 -9.39 3.11
N PHE A 66 10.48 -8.98 1.84
CA PHE A 66 9.69 -7.89 1.29
C PHE A 66 9.36 -8.11 -0.18
N VAL A 67 8.32 -7.43 -0.65
CA VAL A 67 7.98 -7.33 -2.08
C VAL A 67 7.94 -5.87 -2.51
N LYS A 68 8.20 -5.63 -3.80
CA LYS A 68 8.13 -4.32 -4.45
C LYS A 68 6.84 -4.23 -5.23
N LEU A 69 6.11 -3.15 -5.06
CA LEU A 69 4.86 -2.89 -5.76
C LEU A 69 4.93 -1.51 -6.41
N TYR A 70 4.78 -1.47 -7.72
CA TYR A 70 4.63 -0.22 -8.46
C TYR A 70 3.15 0.10 -8.67
N SER A 71 2.77 1.35 -8.50
CA SER A 71 1.41 1.83 -8.73
C SER A 71 1.43 3.22 -9.33
N HIS A 72 0.37 3.59 -10.03
CA HIS A 72 0.12 4.94 -10.49
C HIS A 72 -1.04 5.56 -9.70
N ALA A 73 -0.89 6.81 -9.29
CA ALA A 73 -1.95 7.58 -8.64
C ALA A 73 -1.84 9.04 -9.10
N PHE A 74 -2.72 9.45 -10.02
CA PHE A 74 -2.76 10.81 -10.52
C PHE A 74 -4.18 11.20 -10.96
N GLN A 75 -4.44 12.49 -11.06
CA GLN A 75 -5.70 13.03 -11.50
C GLN A 75 -5.56 13.63 -12.90
N GLY A 76 -6.45 13.22 -13.80
CA GLY A 76 -6.62 13.81 -15.12
C GLY A 76 -7.99 14.49 -15.27
N PRO A 77 -8.29 15.04 -16.45
CA PRO A 77 -9.58 15.70 -16.74
C PRO A 77 -10.79 14.77 -16.56
N GLY A 78 -10.61 13.45 -16.75
CA GLY A 78 -11.66 12.45 -16.61
C GLY A 78 -11.76 11.83 -15.21
N GLY A 79 -10.97 12.29 -14.24
CA GLY A 79 -10.98 11.81 -12.86
C GLY A 79 -9.66 11.23 -12.40
N TRP A 80 -9.70 10.38 -11.35
CA TRP A 80 -8.53 9.73 -10.78
C TRP A 80 -8.16 8.44 -11.52
N TYR A 81 -6.85 8.27 -11.73
CA TYR A 81 -6.23 7.01 -12.11
C TYR A 81 -5.48 6.47 -10.90
N ILE A 82 -5.97 5.38 -10.30
CA ILE A 82 -5.33 4.71 -9.15
C ILE A 82 -5.31 3.22 -9.44
N GLU A 83 -4.17 2.71 -9.91
CA GLU A 83 -4.04 1.31 -10.33
C GLU A 83 -2.63 0.78 -10.05
N ASN A 84 -2.52 -0.54 -9.83
CA ASN A 84 -1.22 -1.21 -9.80
C ASN A 84 -0.61 -1.21 -11.21
N SER A 85 0.69 -0.98 -11.28
CA SER A 85 1.43 -0.95 -12.56
C SER A 85 1.90 -2.36 -12.92
N LEU A 86 1.68 -2.74 -14.18
CA LEU A 86 2.15 -4.01 -14.75
C LEU A 86 3.69 -4.14 -14.74
N THR A 87 4.41 -3.02 -14.59
CA THR A 87 5.87 -3.06 -14.43
C THR A 87 6.31 -3.78 -13.16
N THR A 88 5.43 -4.00 -12.18
CA THR A 88 5.68 -4.87 -11.02
C THR A 88 5.94 -6.30 -11.47
N LEU A 89 5.24 -6.77 -12.49
CA LEU A 89 5.36 -8.10 -13.08
C LEU A 89 6.40 -8.16 -14.23
N GLY A 90 7.15 -7.06 -14.46
CA GLY A 90 8.06 -6.97 -15.60
C GLY A 90 7.36 -6.85 -16.95
N GLN A 91 6.07 -6.49 -16.98
CA GLN A 91 5.27 -6.34 -18.19
C GLN A 91 5.16 -4.89 -18.62
N LYS A 92 4.78 -4.68 -19.89
CA LYS A 92 4.48 -3.34 -20.43
C LYS A 92 3.28 -2.74 -19.73
N ASP A 93 3.34 -1.43 -19.49
CA ASP A 93 2.32 -0.69 -18.75
C ASP A 93 1.91 0.56 -19.56
N PRO A 94 0.60 0.77 -19.79
CA PRO A 94 0.15 1.84 -20.69
C PRO A 94 0.47 3.25 -20.18
N VAL A 95 0.52 3.47 -18.86
CA VAL A 95 0.90 4.77 -18.28
C VAL A 95 2.40 5.00 -18.44
N SER A 96 3.21 3.96 -18.24
CA SER A 96 4.66 4.05 -18.41
C SER A 96 5.03 4.37 -19.86
N GLU A 97 4.39 3.72 -20.84
CA GLU A 97 4.57 4.01 -22.26
C GLU A 97 4.13 5.45 -22.61
N TYR A 98 2.97 5.88 -22.12
CA TYR A 98 2.47 7.24 -22.33
C TYR A 98 3.41 8.28 -21.73
N ASN A 99 3.92 8.06 -20.52
CA ASN A 99 4.88 8.94 -19.87
C ASN A 99 6.21 9.03 -20.65
N SER A 100 6.66 7.93 -21.22
CA SER A 100 7.85 7.95 -22.10
C SER A 100 7.64 8.81 -23.33
N LEU A 101 6.47 8.73 -23.96
CA LEU A 101 6.13 9.60 -25.10
C LEU A 101 6.09 11.08 -24.68
N LEU A 102 5.48 11.39 -23.54
CA LEU A 102 5.44 12.76 -22.99
C LEU A 102 6.84 13.32 -22.70
N TRP A 103 7.70 12.48 -22.14
CA TRP A 103 9.07 12.86 -21.82
C TRP A 103 9.90 13.12 -23.07
N ASN A 104 9.78 12.22 -24.06
CA ASN A 104 10.55 12.26 -25.31
C ASN A 104 10.08 13.34 -26.28
N ASN A 105 8.87 13.92 -26.10
CA ASN A 105 8.45 15.05 -26.93
C ASN A 105 9.23 16.34 -26.66
N GLY A 106 10.08 16.34 -25.61
CA GLY A 106 11.02 17.41 -25.29
C GLY A 106 10.41 18.69 -24.72
N THR A 107 9.08 18.78 -24.64
CA THR A 107 8.41 19.99 -24.11
C THR A 107 8.38 19.99 -22.59
N ASP A 108 8.53 21.15 -21.96
CA ASP A 108 8.47 21.29 -20.50
C ASP A 108 7.11 20.83 -19.95
N ALA A 109 6.01 21.16 -20.66
CA ALA A 109 4.68 20.72 -20.30
C ALA A 109 4.54 19.18 -20.33
N GLY A 110 5.16 18.50 -21.31
CA GLY A 110 5.18 17.04 -21.40
C GLY A 110 5.96 16.42 -20.24
N LYS A 111 7.14 16.95 -19.94
CA LYS A 111 7.96 16.50 -18.81
C LYS A 111 7.23 16.69 -17.47
N ASP A 112 6.56 17.81 -17.26
CA ASP A 112 5.80 18.07 -16.03
C ASP A 112 4.60 17.12 -15.89
N ALA A 113 3.92 16.81 -16.99
CA ALA A 113 2.86 15.83 -16.99
C ALA A 113 3.40 14.43 -16.64
N ALA A 114 4.51 14.01 -17.25
CA ALA A 114 5.15 12.74 -16.97
C ALA A 114 5.61 12.63 -15.50
N ARG A 115 6.17 13.70 -14.91
CA ARG A 115 6.53 13.74 -13.49
C ARG A 115 5.32 13.53 -12.58
N LYS A 116 4.19 14.18 -12.87
CA LYS A 116 2.93 14.03 -12.11
C LYS A 116 2.33 12.63 -12.19
N GLN A 117 2.56 11.93 -13.29
CA GLN A 117 2.03 10.60 -13.57
C GLN A 117 3.05 9.48 -13.27
N LYS A 118 4.21 9.83 -12.75
CA LYS A 118 5.28 8.91 -12.41
C LYS A 118 4.77 7.78 -11.51
N ARG A 119 5.20 6.55 -11.77
CA ARG A 119 4.89 5.41 -10.92
C ARG A 119 5.47 5.59 -9.52
N LYS A 120 4.72 5.18 -8.52
CA LYS A 120 5.13 5.16 -7.11
C LYS A 120 5.64 3.77 -6.76
N LEU A 121 6.82 3.70 -6.16
CA LEU A 121 7.38 2.47 -5.59
C LEU A 121 6.96 2.37 -4.12
N THR A 122 6.40 1.23 -3.77
CA THR A 122 6.03 0.86 -2.41
C THR A 122 6.63 -0.50 -2.10
N TYR A 123 7.18 -0.66 -0.90
CA TYR A 123 7.61 -1.93 -0.36
C TYR A 123 6.57 -2.44 0.63
N VAL A 124 6.38 -3.75 0.68
CA VAL A 124 5.51 -4.41 1.66
C VAL A 124 6.33 -5.47 2.36
N ALA A 125 6.32 -5.46 3.70
CA ALA A 125 7.00 -6.45 4.53
C ALA A 125 6.14 -6.80 5.74
N ASN A 126 6.38 -7.96 6.33
CA ASN A 126 5.86 -8.28 7.65
C ASN A 126 6.68 -7.57 8.72
N ILE A 127 6.01 -7.06 9.71
CA ILE A 127 6.60 -6.44 10.90
C ILE A 127 5.99 -7.01 12.17
N TYR A 128 6.75 -7.00 13.24
CA TYR A 128 6.24 -7.15 14.59
C TYR A 128 6.14 -5.78 15.24
N VAL A 129 4.98 -5.45 15.79
CA VAL A 129 4.77 -4.17 16.46
C VAL A 129 5.26 -4.29 17.90
N VAL A 130 6.42 -3.68 18.18
CA VAL A 130 7.03 -3.70 19.52
C VAL A 130 6.38 -2.67 20.44
N LYS A 131 6.14 -1.45 19.91
CA LYS A 131 5.50 -0.35 20.63
C LYS A 131 4.72 0.53 19.68
N ASP A 132 3.45 0.75 19.97
CA ASP A 132 2.56 1.63 19.24
C ASP A 132 1.73 2.46 20.22
N PRO A 133 2.24 3.63 20.68
CA PRO A 133 1.55 4.44 21.67
C PRO A 133 0.19 4.98 21.21
N ALA A 134 0.00 5.13 19.91
CA ALA A 134 -1.27 5.58 19.33
C ALA A 134 -2.32 4.45 19.36
N ASN A 135 -1.89 3.21 19.10
CA ASN A 135 -2.75 2.02 19.07
C ASN A 135 -2.10 0.84 19.82
N PRO A 136 -2.14 0.84 21.17
CA PRO A 136 -1.51 -0.21 21.97
C PRO A 136 -2.05 -1.63 21.70
N SER A 137 -3.25 -1.75 21.11
CA SER A 137 -3.83 -3.04 20.70
C SER A 137 -3.08 -3.74 19.59
N ASN A 138 -2.21 -3.03 18.87
CA ASN A 138 -1.36 -3.59 17.82
C ASN A 138 -0.08 -4.20 18.40
N GLU A 139 0.33 -3.79 19.59
CA GLU A 139 1.57 -4.28 20.21
C GLU A 139 1.54 -5.80 20.40
N GLY A 140 2.66 -6.44 20.15
CA GLY A 140 2.77 -7.90 20.25
C GLY A 140 2.21 -8.66 19.02
N ARG A 141 1.88 -7.99 17.93
CA ARG A 141 1.27 -8.60 16.74
C ARG A 141 2.20 -8.54 15.53
N ALA A 142 2.16 -9.61 14.73
CA ALA A 142 2.68 -9.58 13.37
C ALA A 142 1.66 -8.91 12.46
N MET A 143 2.08 -7.91 11.68
CA MET A 143 1.23 -7.13 10.77
C MET A 143 1.99 -6.81 9.49
N LEU A 144 1.28 -6.47 8.44
CA LEU A 144 1.85 -5.99 7.18
C LEU A 144 2.14 -4.48 7.27
N TYR A 145 3.27 -4.05 6.72
CA TYR A 145 3.63 -2.64 6.65
C TYR A 145 4.01 -2.24 5.22
N LYS A 146 3.36 -1.18 4.71
CA LYS A 146 3.68 -0.56 3.43
C LYS A 146 4.54 0.68 3.66
N PHE A 147 5.72 0.73 3.02
CA PHE A 147 6.66 1.83 3.19
C PHE A 147 7.32 2.22 1.86
N GLY A 148 7.85 3.44 1.82
CA GLY A 148 8.48 4.00 0.63
C GLY A 148 10.00 3.83 0.64
N LYS A 149 10.65 4.36 -0.41
CA LYS A 149 12.08 4.30 -0.65
C LYS A 149 12.90 4.79 0.56
N LYS A 150 12.55 5.91 1.19
CA LYS A 150 13.31 6.46 2.32
C LYS A 150 13.50 5.50 3.50
N ILE A 151 12.51 4.69 3.81
CA ILE A 151 12.64 3.67 4.86
C ILE A 151 13.45 2.49 4.33
N PHE A 152 13.25 2.12 3.06
CA PHE A 152 14.03 1.06 2.43
C PHE A 152 15.53 1.41 2.37
N ASP A 153 15.87 2.65 2.06
CA ASP A 153 17.27 3.13 2.05
C ASP A 153 17.92 2.99 3.44
N LYS A 154 17.18 3.25 4.53
CA LYS A 154 17.66 3.01 5.90
C LYS A 154 17.88 1.53 6.20
N ILE A 155 17.03 0.65 5.67
CA ILE A 155 17.22 -0.81 5.75
C ILE A 155 18.49 -1.21 5.01
N THR A 156 18.66 -0.71 3.79
CA THR A 156 19.85 -1.00 2.98
C THR A 156 21.13 -0.46 3.62
N ALA A 157 21.09 0.77 4.14
CA ALA A 157 22.23 1.36 4.85
C ALA A 157 22.62 0.56 6.11
N ALA A 158 21.65 0.01 6.84
CA ALA A 158 21.93 -0.87 7.98
C ALA A 158 22.54 -2.21 7.56
N MET A 159 22.12 -2.77 6.42
CA MET A 159 22.68 -4.03 5.89
C MET A 159 24.03 -3.85 5.23
N GLN A 160 24.28 -2.68 4.64
CA GLN A 160 25.52 -2.35 3.93
C GLN A 160 25.97 -0.95 4.34
N PRO A 161 26.58 -0.81 5.53
CA PRO A 161 27.07 0.48 6.01
C PRO A 161 28.16 1.03 5.09
N GLU A 162 28.22 2.35 4.95
CA GLU A 162 29.20 3.04 4.11
C GLU A 162 30.57 3.16 4.79
N PHE A 163 30.61 3.12 6.12
CA PHE A 163 31.83 3.33 6.92
C PHE A 163 32.32 2.02 7.55
N GLU A 164 33.63 1.83 7.59
CA GLU A 164 34.28 0.61 8.11
C GLU A 164 34.12 0.43 9.64
N ASP A 165 33.77 1.50 10.36
CA ASP A 165 33.52 1.49 11.80
C ASP A 165 32.07 1.13 12.16
N GLU A 166 31.19 1.03 11.18
CA GLU A 166 29.80 0.62 11.36
C GLU A 166 29.65 -0.90 11.19
N GLU A 167 28.97 -1.53 12.13
CA GLU A 167 28.65 -2.95 12.04
C GLU A 167 27.40 -3.16 11.20
N ALA A 168 27.49 -4.06 10.20
CA ALA A 168 26.34 -4.44 9.39
C ALA A 168 25.27 -5.14 10.24
N ILE A 169 24.03 -4.73 10.08
CA ILE A 169 22.87 -5.31 10.76
C ILE A 169 21.96 -5.91 9.71
N ASP A 170 21.53 -7.15 9.90
CA ASP A 170 20.38 -7.68 9.15
C ASP A 170 19.08 -7.32 9.89
N PRO A 171 18.31 -6.32 9.44
CA PRO A 171 17.09 -5.89 10.12
C PRO A 171 16.00 -6.97 10.15
N PHE A 172 16.10 -7.98 9.30
CA PHE A 172 15.12 -9.06 9.18
C PHE A 172 15.46 -10.30 10.02
N ASP A 173 16.60 -10.32 10.69
CA ASP A 173 16.99 -11.42 11.56
C ASP A 173 16.27 -11.38 12.90
N PHE A 174 15.78 -12.54 13.39
CA PHE A 174 15.08 -12.67 14.67
C PHE A 174 16.01 -12.49 15.86
N TRP A 175 17.25 -13.01 15.78
CA TRP A 175 18.19 -13.09 16.90
C TRP A 175 19.20 -11.95 16.90
N GLN A 176 19.71 -11.58 15.74
CA GLN A 176 20.76 -10.55 15.57
C GLN A 176 20.27 -9.28 14.87
N GLY A 177 18.99 -9.19 14.62
CA GLY A 177 18.42 -7.99 14.02
C GLY A 177 18.25 -6.84 15.00
N ALA A 178 17.63 -5.77 14.58
CA ALA A 178 17.44 -4.57 15.38
C ALA A 178 16.02 -4.01 15.28
N ASN A 179 15.53 -3.45 16.39
CA ASN A 179 14.26 -2.74 16.40
C ASN A 179 14.39 -1.42 15.63
N PHE A 180 13.42 -1.13 14.79
CA PHE A 180 13.36 0.13 14.05
C PHE A 180 12.47 1.14 14.77
N LYS A 181 13.07 2.23 15.23
CA LYS A 181 12.37 3.38 15.83
C LYS A 181 11.85 4.26 14.71
N LEU A 182 10.62 4.01 14.28
CA LEU A 182 9.95 4.77 13.24
C LEU A 182 9.46 6.10 13.81
N LYS A 183 9.97 7.19 13.26
CA LYS A 183 9.64 8.56 13.65
C LYS A 183 9.19 9.33 12.43
N ALA A 184 7.95 9.79 12.43
CA ALA A 184 7.43 10.69 11.41
C ALA A 184 7.37 12.11 11.96
N LYS A 185 7.74 13.09 11.14
CA LYS A 185 7.60 14.53 11.42
C LYS A 185 7.01 15.22 10.20
N ASN A 186 6.26 16.27 10.42
CA ASN A 186 5.87 17.18 9.35
C ASN A 186 6.97 18.23 9.16
N VAL A 187 7.56 18.28 7.96
CA VAL A 187 8.56 19.28 7.58
C VAL A 187 8.04 19.99 6.32
N ALA A 188 7.74 21.27 6.43
CA ALA A 188 7.20 22.08 5.33
C ALA A 188 5.96 21.48 4.64
N GLY A 189 5.06 20.86 5.42
CA GLY A 189 3.84 20.24 4.91
C GLY A 189 4.02 18.78 4.43
N TYR A 190 5.23 18.23 4.48
CA TYR A 190 5.52 16.87 4.05
C TYR A 190 5.90 15.96 5.21
N ARG A 191 5.46 14.69 5.11
CA ARG A 191 5.85 13.65 6.06
C ARG A 191 7.31 13.25 5.83
N ASN A 192 8.13 13.41 6.87
CA ASN A 192 9.56 13.13 6.85
C ASN A 192 9.89 12.03 7.87
N TYR A 193 10.75 11.08 7.48
CA TYR A 193 11.18 9.93 8.28
C TYR A 193 12.68 9.94 8.60
N ASP A 194 13.38 11.02 8.33
CA ASP A 194 14.84 11.10 8.45
C ASP A 194 15.36 10.83 9.87
N SER A 195 14.53 11.17 10.88
CA SER A 195 14.83 10.88 12.29
C SER A 195 14.61 9.42 12.70
N SER A 196 14.13 8.56 11.81
CA SER A 196 13.98 7.14 12.09
C SER A 196 15.34 6.45 12.08
N GLU A 197 15.53 5.48 12.98
CA GLU A 197 16.84 4.83 13.20
C GLU A 197 16.64 3.39 13.68
N PHE A 198 17.63 2.53 13.43
CA PHE A 198 17.73 1.24 14.07
C PHE A 198 18.29 1.38 15.50
N ALA A 199 17.78 0.58 16.40
CA ALA A 199 18.34 0.42 17.75
C ALA A 199 19.57 -0.51 17.69
N ALA A 200 20.23 -0.71 18.84
CA ALA A 200 21.25 -1.74 18.95
C ALA A 200 20.65 -3.14 18.63
N GLN A 201 21.50 -4.01 18.10
CA GLN A 201 21.14 -5.41 17.83
C GLN A 201 20.63 -6.11 19.08
N SER A 202 19.58 -6.88 18.91
CA SER A 202 18.99 -7.68 20.00
C SER A 202 18.10 -8.77 19.40
N ALA A 203 17.89 -9.84 20.12
CA ALA A 203 16.84 -10.80 19.79
C ALA A 203 15.45 -10.12 19.86
N LEU A 204 14.51 -10.58 19.05
CA LEU A 204 13.14 -10.08 19.08
C LEU A 204 12.46 -10.44 20.40
N LEU A 205 12.58 -11.69 20.81
CA LEU A 205 12.12 -12.25 22.08
C LEU A 205 13.19 -13.18 22.65
N ASP A 206 13.08 -13.50 23.93
CA ASP A 206 14.01 -14.42 24.62
C ASP A 206 13.65 -15.90 24.40
N ASP A 207 12.48 -16.18 23.81
CA ASP A 207 11.93 -17.52 23.62
C ASP A 207 11.80 -17.84 22.13
N ASP A 208 12.50 -18.88 21.68
CA ASP A 208 12.49 -19.36 20.30
C ASP A 208 11.12 -19.90 19.88
N ASP A 209 10.38 -20.56 20.77
CA ASP A 209 9.04 -21.08 20.46
C ASP A 209 8.04 -19.94 20.22
N ALA A 210 8.19 -18.84 20.97
CA ALA A 210 7.40 -17.63 20.74
C ALA A 210 7.75 -16.95 19.41
N MET A 211 9.05 -16.92 19.05
CA MET A 211 9.49 -16.39 17.74
C MET A 211 8.99 -17.26 16.59
N GLU A 212 9.02 -18.59 16.71
CA GLU A 212 8.43 -19.51 15.72
C GLU A 212 6.92 -19.29 15.56
N ALA A 213 6.20 -19.06 16.66
CA ALA A 213 4.77 -18.77 16.63
C ALA A 213 4.46 -17.45 15.90
N ILE A 214 5.33 -16.44 16.03
CA ILE A 214 5.23 -15.18 15.27
C ILE A 214 5.51 -15.44 13.80
N TRP A 215 6.57 -16.19 13.47
CA TRP A 215 6.92 -16.51 12.08
C TRP A 215 5.79 -17.24 11.35
N LYS A 216 5.14 -18.20 12.01
CA LYS A 216 3.98 -18.93 11.46
C LYS A 216 2.73 -18.05 11.25
N LYS A 217 2.64 -16.90 11.95
CA LYS A 217 1.52 -15.94 11.83
C LYS A 217 1.76 -14.85 10.78
N GLN A 218 2.90 -14.84 10.12
CA GLN A 218 3.17 -13.89 9.06
C GLN A 218 2.20 -14.08 7.89
N TYR A 219 1.97 -13.00 7.19
CA TYR A 219 1.14 -12.97 5.98
C TYR A 219 1.99 -13.22 4.75
N SER A 220 1.42 -13.88 3.75
CA SER A 220 2.08 -14.04 2.46
C SER A 220 2.27 -12.67 1.79
N LEU A 221 3.48 -12.41 1.34
CA LEU A 221 3.83 -11.20 0.59
C LEU A 221 3.55 -11.37 -0.90
N GLN A 222 3.56 -12.61 -1.38
CA GLN A 222 3.28 -12.94 -2.78
C GLN A 222 1.85 -12.57 -3.18
N GLU A 223 0.91 -12.52 -2.24
CA GLU A 223 -0.46 -12.05 -2.50
C GLU A 223 -0.50 -10.66 -3.14
N PHE A 224 0.47 -9.76 -2.81
CA PHE A 224 0.51 -8.40 -3.35
C PHE A 224 1.04 -8.30 -4.77
N VAL A 225 1.77 -9.31 -5.22
CA VAL A 225 2.38 -9.37 -6.56
C VAL A 225 1.81 -10.51 -7.41
N ALA A 226 0.75 -11.15 -6.93
CA ALA A 226 0.03 -12.16 -7.69
C ALA A 226 -0.66 -11.54 -8.92
N ALA A 227 -0.71 -12.27 -10.02
CA ALA A 227 -1.22 -11.74 -11.29
C ALA A 227 -2.67 -11.25 -11.22
N ASP A 228 -3.49 -11.83 -10.37
CA ASP A 228 -4.90 -11.45 -10.13
C ASP A 228 -5.06 -10.07 -9.45
N GLN A 229 -3.98 -9.53 -8.88
CA GLN A 229 -3.97 -8.17 -8.30
C GLN A 229 -3.72 -7.07 -9.36
N PHE A 230 -3.54 -7.45 -10.61
CA PHE A 230 -3.25 -6.54 -11.71
C PHE A 230 -4.30 -6.68 -12.80
N LYS A 231 -4.81 -5.55 -13.26
CA LYS A 231 -5.70 -5.48 -14.42
C LYS A 231 -4.89 -5.67 -15.70
N ASP A 232 -5.53 -6.26 -16.71
CA ASP A 232 -4.93 -6.43 -18.04
C ASP A 232 -4.57 -5.08 -18.68
N TYR A 233 -3.56 -5.10 -19.56
CA TYR A 233 -3.07 -3.93 -20.27
C TYR A 233 -4.19 -3.14 -20.98
N ASP A 234 -5.12 -3.83 -21.68
CA ASP A 234 -6.20 -3.18 -22.42
C ASP A 234 -7.20 -2.48 -21.50
N VAL A 235 -7.48 -3.06 -20.33
CA VAL A 235 -8.34 -2.46 -19.30
C VAL A 235 -7.69 -1.21 -18.74
N LEU A 236 -6.40 -1.28 -18.39
CA LEU A 236 -5.63 -0.14 -17.89
C LEU A 236 -5.51 0.97 -18.94
N LYS A 237 -5.33 0.62 -20.21
CA LYS A 237 -5.27 1.57 -21.32
C LYS A 237 -6.59 2.31 -21.52
N LYS A 238 -7.71 1.59 -21.54
CA LYS A 238 -9.06 2.20 -21.62
C LYS A 238 -9.30 3.16 -20.45
N ARG A 239 -8.91 2.78 -19.24
CA ARG A 239 -9.02 3.64 -18.07
C ARG A 239 -8.12 4.88 -18.19
N LEU A 240 -6.89 4.73 -18.68
CA LEU A 240 -5.98 5.84 -18.93
C LEU A 240 -6.59 6.83 -19.93
N ASP A 241 -7.09 6.35 -21.08
CA ASP A 241 -7.72 7.18 -22.10
C ASP A 241 -8.93 7.94 -21.55
N SER A 242 -9.76 7.28 -20.73
CA SER A 242 -10.89 7.92 -20.04
C SER A 242 -10.44 9.02 -19.09
N VAL A 243 -9.41 8.76 -18.26
CA VAL A 243 -8.87 9.72 -17.29
C VAL A 243 -8.21 10.92 -17.99
N LEU A 244 -7.53 10.69 -19.11
CA LEU A 244 -6.92 11.76 -19.91
C LEU A 244 -7.95 12.59 -20.70
N GLY A 245 -9.23 12.19 -20.73
CA GLY A 245 -10.28 12.89 -21.44
C GLY A 245 -10.24 12.69 -22.95
N ASN A 246 -9.60 11.65 -23.44
CA ASN A 246 -9.60 11.26 -24.84
C ASN A 246 -11.00 10.77 -25.24
N LYS A 247 -11.74 11.62 -25.97
CA LYS A 247 -13.19 11.47 -26.24
C LYS A 247 -13.63 10.25 -27.05
N ASN A 248 -12.72 9.33 -27.40
CA ASN A 248 -13.03 8.17 -28.24
C ASN A 248 -13.24 6.85 -27.50
N THR A 249 -13.20 6.85 -26.18
CA THR A 249 -13.54 5.66 -25.39
C THR A 249 -14.88 5.88 -24.69
N PRO A 250 -15.85 4.93 -24.81
CA PRO A 250 -17.08 5.00 -24.01
C PRO A 250 -16.71 5.08 -22.54
N ARG A 251 -17.35 6.00 -21.81
CA ARG A 251 -17.22 6.09 -20.34
C ARG A 251 -17.43 4.69 -19.78
N TYR A 252 -16.42 4.14 -19.14
CA TYR A 252 -16.54 2.91 -18.39
C TYR A 252 -17.44 3.23 -17.18
N GLN A 253 -18.70 2.82 -17.24
CA GLN A 253 -19.57 2.74 -16.08
C GLN A 253 -19.20 1.42 -15.38
N GLU A 254 -18.89 1.47 -14.12
CA GLU A 254 -18.62 0.29 -13.27
C GLU A 254 -19.82 -0.67 -13.17
N GLU A 255 -20.94 -0.33 -13.84
CA GLU A 255 -22.22 -1.08 -13.83
C GLU A 255 -22.21 -2.34 -14.71
N ASP A 256 -21.21 -2.56 -15.57
CA ASP A 256 -21.24 -3.70 -16.50
C ASP A 256 -20.64 -5.01 -15.97
N LEU A 257 -20.19 -5.06 -14.72
CA LEU A 257 -19.69 -6.29 -14.11
C LEU A 257 -20.67 -6.98 -13.14
N GLU A 258 -21.85 -6.40 -12.89
CA GLU A 258 -22.86 -7.01 -11.99
C GLU A 258 -24.10 -7.60 -12.71
N ASN A 259 -24.12 -7.66 -14.04
CA ASN A 259 -25.32 -8.09 -14.79
C ASN A 259 -25.25 -9.51 -15.33
N GLU A 260 -24.68 -10.46 -14.59
CA GLU A 260 -24.92 -11.89 -14.79
C GLU A 260 -25.45 -12.59 -13.53
N SER A 261 -26.34 -11.97 -12.78
CA SER A 261 -27.27 -12.70 -11.90
C SER A 261 -28.56 -11.92 -11.70
N GLU A 262 -29.55 -12.31 -12.52
CA GLU A 262 -31.00 -12.28 -12.30
C GLU A 262 -31.62 -11.26 -11.31
N GLY A 263 -32.31 -10.29 -11.91
CA GLY A 263 -33.72 -9.95 -11.62
C GLY A 263 -34.13 -9.58 -10.21
N ARG A 264 -34.45 -8.32 -10.05
CA ARG A 264 -35.56 -7.67 -9.32
C ARG A 264 -35.16 -6.56 -8.36
N GLY A 265 -35.75 -5.42 -8.57
CA GLY A 265 -36.16 -4.47 -7.52
C GLY A 265 -35.49 -3.11 -7.54
N VAL A 266 -36.22 -2.16 -8.05
CA VAL A 266 -36.00 -0.71 -8.00
C VAL A 266 -35.89 -0.21 -6.56
N ALA A 267 -34.84 0.52 -6.20
CA ALA A 267 -34.85 1.52 -5.13
C ALA A 267 -33.72 2.56 -5.30
N PRO A 268 -33.85 3.76 -4.75
CA PRO A 268 -33.38 5.01 -5.37
C PRO A 268 -31.92 5.34 -5.07
N ALA A 269 -31.36 6.14 -5.97
CA ALA A 269 -30.04 6.74 -5.92
C ALA A 269 -29.72 7.39 -4.56
N VAL A 270 -28.67 6.91 -3.90
CA VAL A 270 -27.97 7.64 -2.85
C VAL A 270 -26.63 8.07 -3.40
N THR A 271 -26.46 9.36 -3.57
CA THR A 271 -25.18 10.00 -3.86
C THR A 271 -24.23 9.71 -2.70
N SER A 272 -23.31 8.74 -2.89
CA SER A 272 -22.20 8.54 -1.97
C SER A 272 -21.02 9.39 -2.43
N THR A 273 -20.77 10.44 -1.69
CA THR A 273 -19.52 11.19 -1.69
C THR A 273 -18.36 10.23 -1.34
N PRO A 274 -17.27 10.22 -2.10
CA PRO A 274 -16.10 9.41 -1.75
C PRO A 274 -15.53 9.93 -0.43
N GLY A 275 -15.48 9.07 0.58
CA GLY A 275 -14.87 9.36 1.85
C GLY A 275 -13.36 9.65 1.72
N ASP A 276 -12.93 10.64 2.45
CA ASP A 276 -11.60 11.20 2.68
C ASP A 276 -10.42 10.23 2.44
N PHE A 277 -10.00 10.11 1.21
CA PHE A 277 -8.60 9.92 0.91
C PHE A 277 -7.96 11.30 1.03
N ASN A 278 -7.14 11.48 2.04
CA ASN A 278 -6.44 12.72 2.31
C ASN A 278 -5.64 13.11 1.05
N ALA A 279 -6.24 13.95 0.21
CA ALA A 279 -5.68 14.44 -1.05
C ALA A 279 -4.38 15.23 -0.83
N GLU A 280 -4.06 15.59 0.41
CA GLU A 280 -2.88 16.35 0.78
C GLU A 280 -1.58 15.54 0.66
N ASP A 281 -1.64 14.20 0.74
CA ASP A 281 -0.45 13.34 0.54
C ASP A 281 -0.11 13.13 -0.95
N ILE A 282 -0.96 13.56 -1.88
CA ILE A 282 -0.81 13.29 -3.32
C ILE A 282 -0.50 14.55 -4.13
N THR A 283 -0.83 15.76 -3.66
CA THR A 283 -0.83 16.96 -4.50
C THR A 283 0.36 17.89 -4.33
N GLN A 284 1.29 17.65 -3.41
CA GLN A 284 2.38 18.56 -3.20
C GLN A 284 3.76 17.90 -3.24
N THR A 285 4.15 17.44 -4.42
CA THR A 285 5.57 17.27 -4.73
C THR A 285 6.08 18.52 -5.43
N LYS A 286 6.31 19.57 -4.66
CA LYS A 286 7.21 20.64 -5.09
C LYS A 286 8.44 20.64 -4.19
N SER A 287 9.52 20.22 -4.85
CA SER A 287 10.93 20.49 -4.56
C SER A 287 11.50 20.13 -3.18
N SER A 288 12.13 19.01 -3.14
CA SER A 288 13.48 18.85 -2.63
C SER A 288 14.05 17.58 -3.25
N THR A 289 14.72 17.74 -4.23
CA THR A 289 15.30 17.17 -5.25
C THR A 289 16.77 17.33 -5.45
N GLU A 290 17.43 16.29 -5.46
CA GLU A 290 18.55 16.04 -6.35
C GLU A 290 18.63 14.54 -6.67
N ASP A 291 18.21 13.64 -5.74
CA ASP A 291 18.31 12.18 -5.91
C ASP A 291 17.13 11.52 -6.66
N THR A 292 16.00 12.21 -6.83
CA THR A 292 14.83 11.64 -7.54
C THR A 292 14.86 11.85 -9.05
N ASP A 293 15.67 12.77 -9.55
CA ASP A 293 15.76 13.06 -10.97
C ASP A 293 16.62 12.02 -11.71
N ASP A 294 17.68 11.51 -11.07
CA ASP A 294 18.55 10.49 -11.66
C ASP A 294 17.84 9.15 -11.85
N ASP A 295 17.03 8.71 -10.88
CA ASP A 295 16.23 7.49 -11.00
C ASP A 295 15.14 7.61 -12.07
N ALA A 296 14.56 8.81 -12.23
CA ALA A 296 13.59 9.08 -13.28
C ALA A 296 14.24 9.12 -14.66
N LEU A 297 15.40 9.76 -14.76
CA LEU A 297 16.18 9.83 -16.01
C LEU A 297 16.67 8.44 -16.42
N ALA A 298 17.20 7.65 -15.50
CA ALA A 298 17.62 6.28 -15.76
C ALA A 298 16.45 5.38 -16.19
N TYR A 299 15.26 5.56 -15.59
CA TYR A 299 14.06 4.85 -15.99
C TYR A 299 13.63 5.19 -17.42
N PHE A 300 13.58 6.47 -17.78
CA PHE A 300 13.19 6.90 -19.11
C PHE A 300 14.25 6.59 -20.17
N ALA A 301 15.53 6.65 -19.83
CA ALA A 301 16.61 6.22 -20.72
C ALA A 301 16.50 4.73 -21.07
N ARG A 302 16.23 3.89 -20.06
CA ARG A 302 16.08 2.44 -20.27
C ARG A 302 14.84 2.08 -21.11
N LEU A 303 13.75 2.86 -20.99
CA LEU A 303 12.55 2.67 -21.81
C LEU A 303 12.72 3.15 -23.25
N ALA A 304 13.68 4.03 -23.51
CA ALA A 304 13.98 4.52 -24.87
C ALA A 304 14.91 3.58 -25.64
N GLU A 305 15.58 2.63 -24.93
CA GLU A 305 16.48 1.62 -25.54
C GLU A 305 15.76 0.29 -25.87
N GLU A 306 14.50 0.09 -25.42
CA GLU A 306 13.61 -1.01 -25.79
C GLU A 306 12.60 -0.60 -26.89
#